data_ddb9b244edec9712b477a0bf8579e440
#
_entry.id   ddb9b244edec9712b477a0bf8579e440
#
_cell.length_a   1.000
_cell.length_b   1.000
_cell.length_c   1.000
_cell.angle_alpha   90.00
_cell.angle_beta   90.00
_cell.angle_gamma   90.00
#
_symmetry.space_group_name_H-M   'P 1'
#
loop_
_entity.id
_entity.type
_entity.pdbx_description
1 polymer ?
#
loop_
_entity_poly.entity_id
_entity_poly.type
_entity_poly.pdbx_seq_one_letter_code
_entity_poly.pdbx_strand_id
1 'polypeptide(L)'
;EEIKREFSRTIRGVRRNETIQRVRESDQIISDTIHLNADAVAAQIEKIHTEETTALFYNNEQALRSVIKLAYFSYRDYYVKFEELPSGNGYADIVYFPKRKTNFPALVVEMKWDKSAEGAISQIKKRNYPNAIKDFGGEILLVGINYDKDAPAGERKHTCVIEKYQA
;
A
#
# COMPACT_ATOMS: atom_id res chain seq x y z
N GLU A 1 -28.48 14.56 -30.64
CA GLU A 1 -28.74 14.23 -29.21
C GLU A 1 -28.45 12.75 -28.92
N GLU A 2 -28.79 11.85 -29.78
CA GLU A 2 -28.60 10.38 -29.62
C GLU A 2 -27.11 10.01 -29.48
N ILE A 3 -26.25 10.52 -30.35
CA ILE A 3 -24.78 10.32 -30.30
C ILE A 3 -24.17 10.82 -28.95
N LYS A 4 -24.62 11.94 -28.43
CA LYS A 4 -24.17 12.43 -27.13
C LYS A 4 -24.60 11.53 -25.98
N ARG A 5 -25.79 10.94 -26.04
CA ARG A 5 -26.29 10.00 -25.04
C ARG A 5 -25.51 8.67 -25.08
N GLU A 6 -25.23 8.19 -26.28
CA GLU A 6 -24.48 6.94 -26.47
C GLU A 6 -23.02 7.10 -26.04
N PHE A 7 -22.36 8.19 -26.40
CA PHE A 7 -21.02 8.53 -25.94
C PHE A 7 -20.95 8.67 -24.42
N SER A 8 -21.93 9.35 -23.79
CA SER A 8 -22.03 9.47 -22.34
C SER A 8 -22.26 8.12 -21.65
N ARG A 9 -23.02 7.21 -22.24
CA ARG A 9 -23.21 5.84 -21.74
C ARG A 9 -21.92 5.04 -21.81
N THR A 10 -21.23 5.11 -22.93
CA THR A 10 -19.95 4.42 -23.14
C THR A 10 -18.90 4.88 -22.14
N ILE A 11 -18.72 6.20 -21.97
CA ILE A 11 -17.77 6.74 -21.00
C ILE A 11 -18.12 6.33 -19.55
N ARG A 12 -19.40 6.36 -19.17
CA ARG A 12 -19.82 5.91 -17.84
C ARG A 12 -19.57 4.41 -17.63
N GLY A 13 -19.78 3.61 -18.67
CA GLY A 13 -19.51 2.17 -18.64
C GLY A 13 -18.02 1.87 -18.47
N VAL A 14 -17.15 2.53 -19.22
CA VAL A 14 -15.69 2.39 -19.12
C VAL A 14 -15.21 2.80 -17.72
N ARG A 15 -15.55 4.00 -17.25
CA ARG A 15 -15.17 4.47 -15.90
C ARG A 15 -15.65 3.55 -14.80
N ARG A 16 -16.86 3.01 -14.90
CA ARG A 16 -17.38 2.06 -13.93
C ARG A 16 -16.57 0.76 -13.92
N ASN A 17 -16.21 0.25 -15.09
CA ASN A 17 -15.42 -0.97 -15.21
C ASN A 17 -14.00 -0.77 -14.65
N GLU A 18 -13.36 0.35 -14.94
CA GLU A 18 -12.03 0.70 -14.41
C GLU A 18 -12.06 0.80 -12.87
N THR A 19 -13.08 1.44 -12.30
CA THR A 19 -13.25 1.54 -10.84
C THR A 19 -13.45 0.17 -10.22
N ILE A 20 -14.29 -0.69 -10.80
CA ILE A 20 -14.51 -2.05 -10.31
C ILE A 20 -13.21 -2.86 -10.37
N GLN A 21 -12.46 -2.74 -11.46
CA GLN A 21 -11.17 -3.41 -11.62
C GLN A 21 -10.17 -2.96 -10.55
N ARG A 22 -10.06 -1.66 -10.30
CA ARG A 22 -9.18 -1.11 -9.26
C ARG A 22 -9.55 -1.59 -7.86
N VAL A 23 -10.83 -1.67 -7.54
CA VAL A 23 -11.30 -2.22 -6.25
C VAL A 23 -10.88 -3.68 -6.10
N ARG A 24 -11.07 -4.51 -7.13
CA ARG A 24 -10.67 -5.94 -7.10
C ARG A 24 -9.17 -6.11 -6.93
N GLU A 25 -8.37 -5.33 -7.63
CA GLU A 25 -6.90 -5.35 -7.51
C GLU A 25 -6.47 -4.93 -6.10
N SER A 26 -7.11 -3.91 -5.54
CA SER A 26 -6.83 -3.46 -4.17
C SER A 26 -7.25 -4.49 -3.13
N ASP A 27 -8.40 -5.15 -3.27
CA ASP A 27 -8.82 -6.24 -2.40
C ASP A 27 -7.80 -7.39 -2.43
N GLN A 28 -7.25 -7.70 -3.60
CA GLN A 28 -6.21 -8.72 -3.75
C GLN A 28 -4.92 -8.31 -3.04
N ILE A 29 -4.48 -7.05 -3.16
CA ILE A 29 -3.29 -6.53 -2.45
C ILE A 29 -3.48 -6.64 -0.93
N ILE A 30 -4.63 -6.28 -0.41
CA ILE A 30 -4.95 -6.40 1.02
C ILE A 30 -4.87 -7.87 1.45
N SER A 31 -5.49 -8.77 0.67
CA SER A 31 -5.43 -10.21 0.93
C SER A 31 -3.99 -10.74 0.91
N ASP A 32 -3.20 -10.38 -0.10
CA ASP A 32 -1.80 -10.80 -0.21
C ASP A 32 -0.95 -10.26 0.96
N THR A 33 -1.22 -9.04 1.41
CA THR A 33 -0.56 -8.46 2.59
C THR A 33 -0.86 -9.26 3.85
N ILE A 34 -2.12 -9.58 4.11
CA ILE A 34 -2.57 -10.36 5.27
C ILE A 34 -1.96 -11.76 5.27
N HIS A 35 -1.80 -12.37 4.09
CA HIS A 35 -1.21 -13.69 3.92
C HIS A 35 0.32 -13.70 3.78
N LEU A 36 0.99 -12.56 4.00
CA LEU A 36 2.45 -12.41 3.94
C LEU A 36 3.04 -12.65 2.53
N ASN A 37 2.25 -12.49 1.47
CA ASN A 37 2.67 -12.66 0.08
C ASN A 37 3.39 -11.39 -0.43
N ALA A 38 4.52 -11.04 0.17
CA ALA A 38 5.24 -9.78 -0.08
C ALA A 38 5.62 -9.58 -1.57
N ASP A 39 6.03 -10.65 -2.25
CA ASP A 39 6.38 -10.58 -3.67
C ASP A 39 5.17 -10.24 -4.56
N ALA A 40 4.01 -10.82 -4.27
CA ALA A 40 2.76 -10.49 -4.96
C ALA A 40 2.34 -9.03 -4.73
N VAL A 41 2.50 -8.53 -3.50
CA VAL A 41 2.25 -7.11 -3.17
C VAL A 41 3.16 -6.20 -3.98
N ALA A 42 4.47 -6.47 -4.01
CA ALA A 42 5.44 -5.70 -4.77
C ALA A 42 5.14 -5.71 -6.29
N ALA A 43 4.76 -6.86 -6.84
CA ALA A 43 4.39 -7.00 -8.25
C ALA A 43 3.16 -6.17 -8.62
N GLN A 44 2.17 -6.12 -7.76
CA GLN A 44 0.95 -5.34 -7.99
C GLN A 44 1.21 -3.83 -7.86
N ILE A 45 2.05 -3.40 -6.92
CA ILE A 45 2.49 -2.01 -6.80
C ILE A 45 3.26 -1.57 -8.06
N GLU A 46 4.17 -2.42 -8.58
CA GLU A 46 4.88 -2.18 -9.84
C GLU A 46 3.93 -1.99 -11.02
N LYS A 47 2.91 -2.83 -11.13
CA LYS A 47 1.86 -2.73 -12.15
C LYS A 47 1.13 -1.39 -12.05
N ILE A 48 0.66 -1.02 -10.87
CA ILE A 48 -0.06 0.25 -10.65
C ILE A 48 0.83 1.44 -10.98
N HIS A 49 2.10 1.42 -10.56
CA HIS A 49 3.06 2.45 -10.93
C HIS A 49 3.17 2.61 -12.44
N THR A 50 3.31 1.50 -13.18
CA THR A 50 3.45 1.52 -14.63
C THR A 50 2.18 2.06 -15.33
N GLU A 51 0.99 1.74 -14.82
CA GLU A 51 -0.28 2.14 -15.39
C GLU A 51 -0.65 3.59 -15.08
N GLU A 52 -0.35 4.08 -13.88
CA GLU A 52 -0.90 5.32 -13.34
C GLU A 52 0.11 6.49 -13.30
N THR A 53 1.40 6.21 -13.49
CA THR A 53 2.42 7.25 -13.40
C THR A 53 3.33 7.28 -14.62
N THR A 54 3.91 8.44 -14.86
CA THR A 54 5.03 8.59 -15.82
C THR A 54 6.34 8.70 -15.04
N ALA A 55 7.44 8.23 -15.63
CA ALA A 55 8.76 8.31 -15.02
C ALA A 55 9.16 9.73 -14.58
N LEU A 56 8.62 10.75 -15.26
CA LEU A 56 8.86 12.16 -14.97
C LEU A 56 8.33 12.59 -13.59
N PHE A 57 7.22 12.00 -13.14
CA PHE A 57 6.57 12.35 -11.87
C PHE A 57 6.87 11.39 -10.73
N TYR A 58 7.48 10.23 -11.02
CA TYR A 58 7.85 9.23 -10.03
C TYR A 58 9.32 9.39 -9.65
N ASN A 59 9.59 10.38 -8.81
CA ASN A 59 10.95 10.83 -8.53
C ASN A 59 11.27 11.01 -7.03
N ASN A 60 10.37 10.65 -6.13
CA ASN A 60 10.58 10.79 -4.70
C ASN A 60 9.63 9.90 -3.88
N GLU A 61 9.88 9.82 -2.58
CA GLU A 61 9.09 9.04 -1.62
C GLU A 61 7.61 9.46 -1.57
N GLN A 62 7.31 10.73 -1.83
CA GLN A 62 5.92 11.20 -1.85
C GLN A 62 5.14 10.64 -3.06
N ALA A 63 5.78 10.47 -4.19
CA ALA A 63 5.19 9.81 -5.34
C ALA A 63 4.94 8.32 -5.07
N LEU A 64 5.91 7.65 -4.43
CA LEU A 64 5.74 6.27 -3.95
C LEU A 64 4.55 6.14 -2.99
N ARG A 65 4.42 7.06 -2.03
CA ARG A 65 3.27 7.12 -1.10
C ARG A 65 1.93 7.19 -1.85
N SER A 66 1.85 7.98 -2.90
CA SER A 66 0.64 8.14 -3.71
C SER A 66 0.25 6.84 -4.42
N VAL A 67 1.23 6.11 -4.97
CA VAL A 67 1.01 4.80 -5.61
C VAL A 67 0.56 3.76 -4.58
N ILE A 68 1.17 3.73 -3.39
CA ILE A 68 0.78 2.81 -2.33
C ILE A 68 -0.63 3.10 -1.83
N LYS A 69 -1.00 4.36 -1.66
CA LYS A 69 -2.39 4.74 -1.29
C LYS A 69 -3.40 4.29 -2.34
N LEU A 70 -3.03 4.33 -3.61
CA LEU A 70 -3.86 3.82 -4.70
C LEU A 70 -3.93 2.29 -4.69
N ALA A 71 -2.83 1.61 -4.41
CA ALA A 71 -2.77 0.16 -4.29
C ALA A 71 -3.71 -0.36 -3.19
N TYR A 72 -3.78 0.32 -2.07
CA TYR A 72 -4.66 -0.02 -0.94
C TYR A 72 -6.00 0.72 -0.99
N PHE A 73 -6.47 1.12 -2.16
CA PHE A 73 -7.65 1.97 -2.35
C PHE A 73 -8.92 1.48 -1.65
N SER A 74 -9.17 0.16 -1.64
CA SER A 74 -10.36 -0.44 -1.00
C SER A 74 -10.24 -0.62 0.52
N TYR A 75 -9.18 -0.12 1.16
CA TYR A 75 -8.96 -0.29 2.61
C TYR A 75 -10.18 0.10 3.46
N ARG A 76 -10.98 1.05 3.01
CA ARG A 76 -12.15 1.59 3.75
C ARG A 76 -13.19 0.53 4.10
N ASP A 77 -13.25 -0.55 3.37
CA ASP A 77 -14.18 -1.65 3.65
C ASP A 77 -13.75 -2.45 4.88
N TYR A 78 -12.45 -2.48 5.17
CA TYR A 78 -11.82 -3.34 6.17
C TYR A 78 -11.12 -2.59 7.30
N TYR A 79 -10.60 -1.39 7.04
CA TYR A 79 -9.70 -0.66 7.91
C TYR A 79 -10.09 0.81 8.10
N VAL A 80 -9.60 1.38 9.19
CA VAL A 80 -9.44 2.83 9.39
C VAL A 80 -7.97 3.17 9.18
N LYS A 81 -7.68 4.18 8.37
CA LYS A 81 -6.32 4.59 8.01
C LYS A 81 -5.88 5.80 8.82
N PHE A 82 -4.65 5.76 9.29
CA PHE A 82 -3.94 6.91 9.85
C PHE A 82 -2.65 7.13 9.06
N GLU A 83 -2.40 8.35 8.66
CA GLU A 83 -1.13 8.77 8.03
C GLU A 83 -0.33 9.55 9.05
N GLU A 84 0.99 9.36 9.05
CA GLU A 84 1.92 10.03 9.95
C GLU A 84 1.54 9.84 11.44
N LEU A 85 1.20 8.61 11.82
CA LEU A 85 0.85 8.30 13.21
C LEU A 85 2.05 8.58 14.14
N PRO A 86 1.92 9.50 15.11
CA PRO A 86 2.99 9.75 16.07
C PRO A 86 3.31 8.50 16.88
N SER A 87 4.59 8.18 17.00
CA SER A 87 5.05 7.06 17.81
C SER A 87 6.42 7.35 18.40
N GLY A 88 6.51 7.49 19.70
CA GLY A 88 7.75 7.65 20.45
C GLY A 88 8.82 8.52 19.78
N ASN A 89 9.56 7.96 18.83
CA ASN A 89 10.69 8.58 18.15
C ASN A 89 10.43 8.96 16.69
N GLY A 90 9.19 9.25 16.30
CA GLY A 90 8.85 9.65 14.93
C GLY A 90 7.43 9.31 14.52
N TYR A 91 7.20 9.18 13.21
CA TYR A 91 5.88 8.91 12.63
C TYR A 91 5.96 7.65 11.77
N ALA A 92 4.94 6.78 11.88
CA ALA A 92 4.69 5.74 10.88
C ALA A 92 4.10 6.37 9.62
N ASP A 93 4.53 5.94 8.46
CA ASP A 93 4.03 6.50 7.21
C ASP A 93 2.52 6.30 7.04
N ILE A 94 2.06 5.07 7.18
CA ILE A 94 0.63 4.74 7.15
C ILE A 94 0.37 3.59 8.14
N VAL A 95 -0.71 3.72 8.91
CA VAL A 95 -1.19 2.64 9.77
C VAL A 95 -2.65 2.34 9.42
N TYR A 96 -2.95 1.08 9.20
CA TYR A 96 -4.29 0.57 8.98
C TYR A 96 -4.76 -0.23 10.19
N PHE A 97 -5.78 0.27 10.90
CA PHE A 97 -6.43 -0.46 11.99
C PHE A 97 -7.66 -1.20 11.48
N PRO A 98 -7.79 -2.49 11.74
CA PRO A 98 -8.96 -3.25 11.29
C PRO A 98 -10.23 -2.77 11.98
N LYS A 99 -11.32 -2.74 11.23
CA LYS A 99 -12.64 -2.46 11.79
C LYS A 99 -13.08 -3.62 12.68
N ARG A 100 -13.84 -3.32 13.74
CA ARG A 100 -14.27 -4.30 14.76
C ARG A 100 -14.96 -5.56 14.22
N LYS A 101 -15.50 -5.51 13.02
CA LYS A 101 -16.18 -6.64 12.36
C LYS A 101 -15.23 -7.58 11.61
N THR A 102 -13.95 -7.26 11.54
CA THR A 102 -12.95 -8.05 10.84
C THR A 102 -11.97 -8.63 11.87
N ASN A 103 -11.50 -9.86 11.61
CA ASN A 103 -10.40 -10.45 12.37
C ASN A 103 -9.04 -10.22 11.67
N PHE A 104 -8.92 -9.09 10.98
CA PHE A 104 -7.72 -8.76 10.23
C PHE A 104 -6.62 -8.19 11.14
N PRO A 105 -5.35 -8.40 10.80
CA PRO A 105 -4.25 -7.78 11.52
C PRO A 105 -4.23 -6.26 11.29
N ALA A 106 -3.68 -5.51 12.23
CA ALA A 106 -3.29 -4.14 11.96
C ALA A 106 -2.05 -4.12 11.05
N LEU A 107 -1.96 -3.14 10.15
CA LEU A 107 -0.82 -3.00 9.23
C LEU A 107 -0.07 -1.72 9.55
N VAL A 108 1.24 -1.82 9.78
CA VAL A 108 2.16 -0.67 9.91
C VAL A 108 3.01 -0.63 8.67
N VAL A 109 2.81 0.37 7.82
CA VAL A 109 3.47 0.51 6.52
C VAL A 109 4.52 1.60 6.59
N GLU A 110 5.72 1.29 6.19
CA GLU A 110 6.85 2.22 6.04
C GLU A 110 7.39 2.14 4.61
N MET A 111 7.70 3.29 4.05
CA MET A 111 8.18 3.42 2.68
C MET A 111 9.61 3.90 2.64
N LYS A 112 10.36 3.45 1.64
CA LYS A 112 11.71 3.90 1.36
C LYS A 112 11.91 4.15 -0.13
N TRP A 113 12.77 5.07 -0.43
CA TRP A 113 13.18 5.43 -1.78
C TRP A 113 14.69 5.25 -1.91
N ASP A 114 15.12 4.46 -2.90
CA ASP A 114 16.53 4.13 -3.15
C ASP A 114 17.27 3.62 -1.90
N LYS A 115 16.59 2.77 -1.11
CA LYS A 115 17.13 2.11 0.10
C LYS A 115 16.81 0.62 0.07
N SER A 116 16.07 0.11 1.08
CA SER A 116 15.62 -1.29 1.10
C SER A 116 14.31 -1.46 1.86
N ALA A 117 13.55 -2.49 1.52
CA ALA A 117 12.34 -2.88 2.24
C ALA A 117 12.67 -3.37 3.66
N GLU A 118 13.78 -4.09 3.84
CA GLU A 118 14.30 -4.52 5.14
C GLU A 118 14.67 -3.31 6.01
N GLY A 119 15.23 -2.26 5.39
CA GLY A 119 15.51 -1.00 6.06
C GLY A 119 14.24 -0.29 6.55
N ALA A 120 13.14 -0.40 5.80
CA ALA A 120 11.82 0.08 6.23
C ALA A 120 11.35 -0.69 7.48
N ILE A 121 11.40 -2.02 7.46
CA ILE A 121 11.05 -2.86 8.64
C ILE A 121 11.93 -2.52 9.85
N SER A 122 13.23 -2.39 9.64
CA SER A 122 14.17 -2.01 10.70
C SER A 122 13.82 -0.65 11.32
N GLN A 123 13.37 0.30 10.49
CA GLN A 123 12.93 1.61 10.97
C GLN A 123 11.66 1.51 11.81
N ILE A 124 10.66 0.72 11.39
CA ILE A 124 9.45 0.47 12.18
C ILE A 124 9.82 -0.05 13.57
N LYS A 125 10.69 -1.06 13.64
CA LYS A 125 11.14 -1.66 14.89
C LYS A 125 11.91 -0.66 15.75
N LYS A 126 12.88 0.05 15.17
CA LYS A 126 13.72 1.03 15.89
C LYS A 126 12.91 2.19 16.47
N ARG A 127 11.91 2.66 15.75
CA ARG A 127 11.02 3.74 16.20
C ARG A 127 9.91 3.27 17.12
N ASN A 128 9.81 1.97 17.33
CA ASN A 128 8.86 1.34 18.24
C ASN A 128 7.40 1.67 17.94
N TYR A 129 7.06 1.79 16.65
CA TYR A 129 5.69 2.05 16.19
C TYR A 129 4.68 1.02 16.73
N PRO A 130 4.99 -0.30 16.73
CA PRO A 130 4.05 -1.27 17.24
C PRO A 130 3.70 -1.07 18.72
N ASN A 131 4.62 -0.50 19.52
CA ASN A 131 4.32 -0.21 20.91
C ASN A 131 3.26 0.89 21.09
N ALA A 132 3.15 1.82 20.15
CA ALA A 132 2.09 2.83 20.15
C ALA A 132 0.70 2.25 19.89
N ILE A 133 0.63 1.06 19.27
CA ILE A 133 -0.61 0.37 18.92
C ILE A 133 -0.77 -0.99 19.62
N LYS A 134 0.11 -1.31 20.59
CA LYS A 134 0.08 -2.60 21.30
C LYS A 134 -1.24 -2.88 22.01
N ASP A 135 -1.90 -1.83 22.48
CA ASP A 135 -3.19 -1.94 23.16
C ASP A 135 -4.35 -2.31 22.21
N PHE A 136 -4.07 -2.39 20.92
CA PHE A 136 -5.00 -2.92 19.93
C PHE A 136 -5.40 -4.37 20.22
N GLY A 137 -4.50 -5.18 20.82
CA GLY A 137 -4.78 -6.55 21.27
C GLY A 137 -4.91 -7.61 20.17
N GLY A 138 -4.65 -7.25 18.92
CA GLY A 138 -4.69 -8.14 17.75
C GLY A 138 -3.31 -8.35 17.11
N GLU A 139 -3.26 -9.16 16.07
CA GLU A 139 -2.04 -9.35 15.27
C GLU A 139 -1.64 -8.05 14.56
N ILE A 140 -0.36 -7.75 14.52
CA ILE A 140 0.21 -6.60 13.84
C ILE A 140 1.19 -7.10 12.79
N LEU A 141 1.03 -6.63 11.55
CA LEU A 141 1.99 -6.86 10.47
C LEU A 141 2.79 -5.59 10.18
N LEU A 142 4.09 -5.76 10.04
CA LEU A 142 5.02 -4.73 9.61
C LEU A 142 5.20 -4.89 8.10
N VAL A 143 4.96 -3.84 7.33
CA VAL A 143 5.02 -3.83 5.87
C VAL A 143 6.06 -2.80 5.44
N GLY A 144 7.20 -3.26 4.95
CA GLY A 144 8.24 -2.41 4.38
C GLY A 144 8.18 -2.43 2.86
N ILE A 145 8.13 -1.27 2.23
CA ILE A 145 8.09 -1.12 0.77
C ILE A 145 9.22 -0.19 0.34
N ASN A 146 10.00 -0.59 -0.66
CA ASN A 146 11.04 0.23 -1.25
C ASN A 146 10.87 0.35 -2.75
N TYR A 147 11.23 1.49 -3.31
CA TYR A 147 11.43 1.70 -4.73
C TYR A 147 12.91 1.97 -4.99
N ASP A 148 13.51 1.21 -5.90
CA ASP A 148 14.88 1.39 -6.37
C ASP A 148 14.86 1.83 -7.84
N LYS A 149 15.19 3.10 -8.08
CA LYS A 149 15.23 3.66 -9.45
C LYS A 149 16.32 3.01 -10.30
N ASP A 150 17.40 2.53 -9.67
CA ASP A 150 18.59 1.98 -10.32
C ASP A 150 18.56 0.44 -10.38
N ALA A 151 17.42 -0.19 -10.07
CA ALA A 151 17.26 -1.63 -10.21
C ALA A 151 17.64 -2.09 -11.62
N PRO A 152 18.36 -3.23 -11.75
CA PRO A 152 18.81 -3.74 -13.03
C PRO A 152 17.69 -3.88 -14.07
N ALA A 153 18.02 -3.71 -15.33
CA ALA A 153 17.06 -3.87 -16.42
C ALA A 153 16.45 -5.28 -16.40
N GLY A 154 15.12 -5.36 -16.42
CA GLY A 154 14.36 -6.61 -16.33
C GLY A 154 14.04 -7.05 -14.90
N GLU A 155 14.57 -6.39 -13.87
CA GLU A 155 14.18 -6.60 -12.49
C GLU A 155 13.09 -5.59 -12.07
N ARG A 156 12.29 -6.01 -11.09
CA ARG A 156 11.25 -5.16 -10.51
C ARG A 156 11.89 -4.08 -9.65
N LYS A 157 11.43 -2.84 -9.81
CA LYS A 157 11.92 -1.70 -9.03
C LYS A 157 11.30 -1.62 -7.62
N HIS A 158 10.10 -2.16 -7.43
CA HIS A 158 9.48 -2.22 -6.12
C HIS A 158 9.81 -3.53 -5.42
N THR A 159 10.16 -3.44 -4.15
CA THR A 159 10.36 -4.57 -3.25
C THR A 159 9.49 -4.41 -2.01
N CYS A 160 9.05 -5.52 -1.44
CA CYS A 160 8.23 -5.55 -0.24
C CYS A 160 8.74 -6.64 0.71
N VAL A 161 8.72 -6.33 2.00
CA VAL A 161 8.92 -7.29 3.09
C VAL A 161 7.77 -7.16 4.07
N ILE A 162 7.20 -8.29 4.49
CA ILE A 162 6.11 -8.34 5.46
C ILE A 162 6.50 -9.27 6.60
N GLU A 163 6.44 -8.78 7.82
CA GLU A 163 6.76 -9.54 9.03
C GLU A 163 5.64 -9.44 10.06
N LYS A 164 5.42 -10.51 10.82
CA LYS A 164 4.60 -10.45 12.03
C LYS A 164 5.38 -9.74 13.13
N TYR A 165 4.75 -8.78 13.78
CA TYR A 165 5.33 -8.16 14.97
C TYR A 165 5.26 -9.14 16.14
N GLN A 166 6.42 -9.39 16.74
CA GLN A 166 6.56 -10.13 18.00
C GLN A 166 6.99 -9.13 19.06
N ALA A 167 6.14 -8.95 20.08
CA ALA A 167 6.44 -8.08 21.21
C ALA A 167 7.55 -8.66 22.10
#